data_44e948fcf4f49fc1b6ac5657de07d677
#
_entry.id   44e948fcf4f49fc1b6ac5657de07d677
#
_cell.length_a   1.000
_cell.length_b   1.000
_cell.length_c   1.000
_cell.angle_alpha   90.00
_cell.angle_beta   90.00
_cell.angle_gamma   90.00
#
_symmetry.space_group_name_H-M   'P 1'
#
loop_
_entity.id
_entity.type
_entity.pdbx_description
1 polymer ?
#
loop_
_entity_poly.entity_id
_entity_poly.type
_entity_poly.pdbx_seq_one_letter_code
_entity_poly.pdbx_strand_id
1 'polypeptide(L)'
;MPRVEPLRREDLPQYEDQFVLIESVMGFLPTSLLTMARSPALLEHLTGLVGAATTMGHIDPPLVHLVSHVASRAAGCTYCQAHTATHGGHAGVPAEKLDAVWEFEFSELYTPAEQAALRLARDAALVPNATTDAHFDELRRYYDDDAIVQIVAVISAFGFLNRWNDTMATRLEDVPRSFAEDHLTDMGWRAGRHA
;
A
#
# COMPACT_ATOMS: atom_id res chain seq x y z
N MET A 1 -1.03 16.78 13.26
CA MET A 1 -2.04 16.19 14.19
C MET A 1 -3.17 15.60 13.35
N PRO A 2 -3.70 14.42 13.70
CA PRO A 2 -4.81 13.80 12.98
C PRO A 2 -6.04 14.72 13.01
N ARG A 3 -6.84 14.68 11.94
CA ARG A 3 -8.09 15.48 11.85
C ARG A 3 -9.24 14.88 12.64
N VAL A 4 -9.17 13.57 12.89
CA VAL A 4 -10.07 12.84 13.78
C VAL A 4 -9.18 11.97 14.66
N GLU A 5 -9.31 12.13 15.98
CA GLU A 5 -8.52 11.35 16.94
C GLU A 5 -8.85 9.85 16.81
N PRO A 6 -7.83 8.98 16.74
CA PRO A 6 -8.05 7.54 16.80
C PRO A 6 -8.67 7.15 18.14
N LEU A 7 -9.45 6.09 18.17
CA LEU A 7 -9.88 5.48 19.43
C LEU A 7 -8.67 4.84 20.12
N ARG A 8 -8.73 4.72 21.43
CA ARG A 8 -7.67 4.02 22.16
C ARG A 8 -7.90 2.52 22.05
N ARG A 9 -6.85 1.74 21.91
CA ARG A 9 -6.91 0.28 21.79
C ARG A 9 -7.67 -0.36 22.99
N GLU A 10 -7.43 0.15 24.18
CA GLU A 10 -8.08 -0.33 25.39
C GLU A 10 -9.62 -0.15 25.41
N ASP A 11 -10.15 0.77 24.60
CA ASP A 11 -11.59 0.98 24.45
C ASP A 11 -12.22 0.04 23.38
N LEU A 12 -11.43 -0.85 22.78
CA LEU A 12 -11.79 -1.72 21.66
C LEU A 12 -11.51 -3.21 21.94
N PRO A 13 -11.88 -3.74 23.13
CA PRO A 13 -11.54 -5.12 23.50
C PRO A 13 -12.13 -6.17 22.54
N GLN A 14 -13.22 -5.84 21.84
CA GLN A 14 -13.88 -6.73 20.87
C GLN A 14 -13.02 -6.97 19.59
N TYR A 15 -11.98 -6.17 19.35
CA TYR A 15 -11.09 -6.29 18.19
C TYR A 15 -9.68 -6.75 18.59
N GLU A 16 -9.44 -7.07 19.85
CA GLU A 16 -8.09 -7.37 20.35
C GLU A 16 -7.43 -8.53 19.58
N ASP A 17 -8.16 -9.64 19.36
CA ASP A 17 -7.63 -10.79 18.61
C ASP A 17 -7.26 -10.40 17.16
N GLN A 18 -8.09 -9.56 16.52
CA GLN A 18 -7.80 -9.05 15.18
C GLN A 18 -6.58 -8.12 15.18
N PHE A 19 -6.45 -7.25 16.17
CA PHE A 19 -5.31 -6.34 16.29
C PHE A 19 -4.02 -7.09 16.56
N VAL A 20 -4.04 -8.10 17.44
CA VAL A 20 -2.88 -8.98 17.67
C VAL A 20 -2.46 -9.72 16.40
N LEU A 21 -3.42 -10.24 15.62
CA LEU A 21 -3.13 -10.86 14.34
C LEU A 21 -2.47 -9.88 13.36
N ILE A 22 -3.03 -8.67 13.23
CA ILE A 22 -2.49 -7.62 12.36
C ILE A 22 -1.06 -7.26 12.79
N GLU A 23 -0.83 -7.02 14.08
CA GLU A 23 0.50 -6.73 14.61
C GLU A 23 1.49 -7.87 14.37
N SER A 24 1.07 -9.12 14.46
CA SER A 24 1.94 -10.27 14.20
C SER A 24 2.43 -10.33 12.75
N VAL A 25 1.64 -9.81 11.81
CA VAL A 25 1.96 -9.78 10.37
C VAL A 25 2.70 -8.49 10.01
N MET A 26 2.27 -7.35 10.56
CA MET A 26 2.74 -6.03 10.17
C MET A 26 3.90 -5.51 11.04
N GLY A 27 4.08 -6.06 12.25
CA GLY A 27 5.04 -5.56 13.23
C GLY A 27 4.54 -4.36 14.03
N PHE A 28 3.36 -3.82 13.73
CA PHE A 28 2.71 -2.70 14.42
C PHE A 28 1.21 -2.68 14.11
N LEU A 29 0.43 -1.97 14.92
CA LEU A 29 -1.00 -1.72 14.65
C LEU A 29 -1.17 -0.40 13.90
N PRO A 30 -1.70 -0.39 12.66
CA PRO A 30 -1.94 0.84 11.92
C PRO A 30 -2.93 1.78 12.63
N THR A 31 -2.53 3.02 12.88
CA THR A 31 -3.37 4.06 13.50
C THR A 31 -4.66 4.29 12.73
N SER A 32 -4.64 4.08 11.41
CA SER A 32 -5.84 4.16 10.57
C SER A 32 -6.96 3.23 11.01
N LEU A 33 -6.63 2.03 11.48
CA LEU A 33 -7.63 1.06 11.97
C LEU A 33 -8.34 1.56 13.24
N LEU A 34 -7.60 2.20 14.14
CA LEU A 34 -8.18 2.81 15.34
C LEU A 34 -9.13 3.96 15.02
N THR A 35 -8.88 4.69 13.93
CA THR A 35 -9.82 5.73 13.45
C THR A 35 -11.04 5.10 12.76
N MET A 36 -10.83 4.03 11.96
CA MET A 36 -11.90 3.30 11.26
C MET A 36 -12.81 2.53 12.23
N ALA A 37 -12.28 2.12 13.39
CA ALA A 37 -13.05 1.41 14.43
C ALA A 37 -14.20 2.24 15.01
N ARG A 38 -14.29 3.55 14.71
CA ARG A 38 -15.49 4.37 14.97
C ARG A 38 -16.72 3.88 14.19
N SER A 39 -16.51 3.12 13.12
CA SER A 39 -17.54 2.39 12.39
C SER A 39 -17.15 0.92 12.30
N PRO A 40 -17.73 0.04 13.13
CA PRO A 40 -17.43 -1.40 13.12
C PRO A 40 -17.52 -2.03 11.73
N ALA A 41 -18.58 -1.74 11.00
CA ALA A 41 -18.77 -2.26 9.65
C ALA A 41 -17.67 -1.80 8.67
N LEU A 42 -17.20 -0.54 8.79
CA LEU A 42 -16.11 -0.05 7.96
C LEU A 42 -14.80 -0.79 8.27
N LEU A 43 -14.47 -0.97 9.55
CA LEU A 43 -13.27 -1.70 9.95
C LEU A 43 -13.28 -3.13 9.42
N GLU A 44 -14.38 -3.86 9.66
CA GLU A 44 -14.55 -5.26 9.26
C GLU A 44 -14.45 -5.43 7.74
N HIS A 45 -15.25 -4.69 6.99
CA HIS A 45 -15.32 -4.87 5.54
C HIS A 45 -14.06 -4.37 4.82
N LEU A 46 -13.42 -3.32 5.33
CA LEU A 46 -12.18 -2.84 4.74
C LEU A 46 -11.01 -3.79 5.00
N THR A 47 -10.84 -4.27 6.23
CA THR A 47 -9.79 -5.25 6.53
C THR A 47 -10.00 -6.54 5.74
N GLY A 48 -11.26 -6.98 5.56
CA GLY A 48 -11.61 -8.09 4.67
C GLY A 48 -11.24 -7.84 3.22
N LEU A 49 -11.56 -6.65 2.68
CA LEU A 49 -11.22 -6.28 1.31
C LEU A 49 -9.71 -6.23 1.07
N VAL A 50 -8.98 -5.54 1.97
CA VAL A 50 -7.50 -5.44 1.86
C VAL A 50 -6.87 -6.82 1.97
N GLY A 51 -7.29 -7.63 2.95
CA GLY A 51 -6.82 -9.01 3.09
C GLY A 51 -7.08 -9.83 1.84
N ALA A 52 -8.31 -9.81 1.31
CA ALA A 52 -8.64 -10.51 0.07
C ALA A 52 -7.74 -10.05 -1.10
N ALA A 53 -7.62 -8.75 -1.36
CA ALA A 53 -6.82 -8.22 -2.47
C ALA A 53 -5.34 -8.62 -2.39
N THR A 54 -4.76 -8.63 -1.17
CA THR A 54 -3.33 -8.90 -0.97
C THR A 54 -2.99 -10.39 -0.90
N THR A 55 -3.95 -11.27 -0.67
CA THR A 55 -3.72 -12.71 -0.44
C THR A 55 -4.40 -13.65 -1.45
N MET A 56 -4.87 -13.16 -2.60
CA MET A 56 -5.48 -13.99 -3.66
C MET A 56 -4.56 -15.09 -4.18
N GLY A 57 -3.24 -14.84 -4.23
CA GLY A 57 -2.24 -15.85 -4.63
C GLY A 57 -2.02 -15.99 -6.14
N HIS A 58 -2.55 -15.07 -6.96
CA HIS A 58 -2.32 -15.06 -8.42
C HIS A 58 -1.06 -14.29 -8.82
N ILE A 59 -0.57 -13.40 -7.94
CA ILE A 59 0.74 -12.74 -8.04
C ILE A 59 1.51 -12.96 -6.74
N ASP A 60 2.85 -12.90 -6.81
CA ASP A 60 3.70 -13.12 -5.65
C ASP A 60 3.64 -11.94 -4.65
N PRO A 61 3.90 -12.18 -3.35
CA PRO A 61 3.85 -11.14 -2.33
C PRO A 61 4.77 -9.93 -2.61
N PRO A 62 6.01 -10.09 -3.10
CA PRO A 62 6.84 -8.95 -3.49
C PRO A 62 6.15 -8.03 -4.50
N LEU A 63 5.52 -8.58 -5.53
CA LEU A 63 4.81 -7.78 -6.55
C LEU A 63 3.57 -7.08 -5.97
N VAL A 64 2.80 -7.73 -5.06
CA VAL A 64 1.68 -7.08 -4.34
C VAL A 64 2.15 -5.79 -3.68
N HIS A 65 3.32 -5.84 -2.98
CA HIS A 65 3.84 -4.67 -2.27
C HIS A 65 4.43 -3.63 -3.20
N LEU A 66 5.10 -4.00 -4.28
CA LEU A 66 5.56 -3.06 -5.30
C LEU A 66 4.40 -2.32 -5.96
N VAL A 67 3.34 -3.03 -6.37
CA VAL A 67 2.12 -2.45 -6.95
C VAL A 67 1.47 -1.46 -5.99
N SER A 68 1.27 -1.86 -4.72
CA SER A 68 0.68 -0.99 -3.70
C SER A 68 1.55 0.24 -3.41
N HIS A 69 2.89 0.08 -3.42
CA HIS A 69 3.82 1.17 -3.17
C HIS A 69 3.81 2.20 -4.30
N VAL A 70 3.89 1.75 -5.57
CA VAL A 70 3.83 2.64 -6.73
C VAL A 70 2.48 3.36 -6.80
N ALA A 71 1.37 2.67 -6.55
CA ALA A 71 0.04 3.28 -6.48
C ALA A 71 -0.04 4.35 -5.37
N SER A 72 0.55 4.08 -4.19
CA SER A 72 0.57 5.02 -3.06
C SER A 72 1.42 6.25 -3.35
N ARG A 73 2.54 6.07 -4.04
CA ARG A 73 3.40 7.16 -4.46
C ARG A 73 2.73 8.03 -5.53
N ALA A 74 2.12 7.42 -6.53
CA ALA A 74 1.38 8.15 -7.58
C ALA A 74 0.19 8.94 -7.01
N ALA A 75 -0.49 8.39 -5.99
CA ALA A 75 -1.56 9.06 -5.27
C ALA A 75 -1.07 10.16 -4.29
N GLY A 76 0.25 10.23 -4.00
CA GLY A 76 0.86 11.23 -3.12
C GLY A 76 0.67 10.98 -1.61
N CYS A 77 0.21 9.80 -1.18
CA CYS A 77 0.02 9.49 0.24
C CYS A 77 1.32 9.01 0.89
N THR A 78 2.00 9.89 1.64
CA THR A 78 3.29 9.57 2.28
C THR A 78 3.16 8.57 3.44
N TYR A 79 2.01 8.50 4.10
CA TYR A 79 1.68 7.45 5.08
C TYR A 79 1.69 6.07 4.43
N CYS A 80 0.92 5.91 3.34
CA CYS A 80 0.84 4.62 2.66
C CYS A 80 2.16 4.23 1.97
N GLN A 81 2.96 5.18 1.49
CA GLN A 81 4.30 4.90 0.98
C GLN A 81 5.20 4.27 2.05
N ALA A 82 5.23 4.82 3.26
CA ALA A 82 6.00 4.27 4.37
C ALA A 82 5.55 2.84 4.70
N HIS A 83 4.25 2.61 4.84
CA HIS A 83 3.69 1.29 5.12
C HIS A 83 4.02 0.27 4.04
N THR A 84 3.77 0.60 2.78
CA THR A 84 3.98 -0.35 1.66
C THR A 84 5.46 -0.67 1.43
N ALA A 85 6.37 0.29 1.66
CA ALA A 85 7.80 0.03 1.60
C ALA A 85 8.26 -0.91 2.73
N THR A 86 7.82 -0.65 3.97
CA THR A 86 8.13 -1.53 5.12
C THR A 86 7.66 -2.96 4.86
N HIS A 87 6.42 -3.12 4.38
CA HIS A 87 5.88 -4.45 4.07
C HIS A 87 6.56 -5.10 2.87
N GLY A 88 6.94 -4.32 1.87
CA GLY A 88 7.74 -4.80 0.75
C GLY A 88 9.07 -5.41 1.22
N GLY A 89 9.77 -4.74 2.12
CA GLY A 89 10.99 -5.26 2.74
C GLY A 89 10.74 -6.59 3.49
N HIS A 90 9.68 -6.67 4.29
CA HIS A 90 9.31 -7.91 4.99
C HIS A 90 8.89 -9.05 4.03
N ALA A 91 8.30 -8.72 2.89
CA ALA A 91 7.89 -9.67 1.87
C ALA A 91 9.05 -10.13 0.95
N GLY A 92 10.27 -9.62 1.18
CA GLY A 92 11.45 -10.02 0.43
C GLY A 92 11.72 -9.18 -0.83
N VAL A 93 11.12 -8.00 -0.96
CA VAL A 93 11.55 -7.05 -2.00
C VAL A 93 12.96 -6.57 -1.65
N PRO A 94 13.95 -6.72 -2.55
CA PRO A 94 15.30 -6.21 -2.31
C PRO A 94 15.31 -4.70 -2.03
N ALA A 95 16.14 -4.27 -1.07
CA ALA A 95 16.22 -2.86 -0.68
C ALA A 95 16.52 -1.95 -1.89
N GLU A 96 17.43 -2.37 -2.76
CA GLU A 96 17.76 -1.65 -3.98
C GLU A 96 16.56 -1.45 -4.94
N LYS A 97 15.61 -2.38 -4.95
CA LYS A 97 14.35 -2.20 -5.69
C LYS A 97 13.47 -1.14 -5.03
N LEU A 98 13.34 -1.17 -3.70
CA LEU A 98 12.55 -0.15 -2.99
C LEU A 98 13.15 1.24 -3.16
N ASP A 99 14.47 1.35 -3.08
CA ASP A 99 15.21 2.60 -3.24
C ASP A 99 15.10 3.17 -4.67
N ALA A 100 15.01 2.31 -5.69
CA ALA A 100 14.89 2.68 -7.09
C ALA A 100 13.45 2.57 -7.66
N VAL A 101 12.43 2.45 -6.79
CA VAL A 101 11.09 2.07 -7.23
C VAL A 101 10.46 3.06 -8.22
N TRP A 102 10.85 4.32 -8.19
CA TRP A 102 10.31 5.31 -9.14
C TRP A 102 11.03 5.32 -10.49
N GLU A 103 12.16 4.63 -10.55
CA GLU A 103 12.96 4.46 -11.78
C GLU A 103 12.66 3.13 -12.49
N PHE A 104 11.59 2.42 -12.06
CA PHE A 104 11.25 1.08 -12.55
C PHE A 104 11.19 0.98 -14.08
N GLU A 105 10.86 2.06 -14.78
CA GLU A 105 10.77 2.09 -16.24
C GLU A 105 12.11 1.80 -16.94
N PHE A 106 13.21 2.20 -16.33
CA PHE A 106 14.55 2.18 -16.94
C PHE A 106 15.55 1.34 -16.15
N SER A 107 15.20 0.90 -14.96
CA SER A 107 16.05 0.12 -14.08
C SER A 107 16.06 -1.36 -14.47
N GLU A 108 17.25 -1.95 -14.61
CA GLU A 108 17.44 -3.38 -14.85
C GLU A 108 17.06 -4.26 -13.65
N LEU A 109 16.77 -3.64 -12.50
CA LEU A 109 16.28 -4.36 -11.31
C LEU A 109 14.87 -4.93 -11.50
N TYR A 110 14.10 -4.41 -12.46
CA TYR A 110 12.71 -4.79 -12.70
C TYR A 110 12.57 -5.61 -13.98
N THR A 111 11.89 -6.74 -13.87
CA THR A 111 11.53 -7.55 -15.03
C THR A 111 10.49 -6.84 -15.89
N PRO A 112 10.37 -7.17 -17.19
CA PRO A 112 9.33 -6.60 -18.04
C PRO A 112 7.91 -6.84 -17.52
N ALA A 113 7.66 -7.96 -16.82
CA ALA A 113 6.38 -8.27 -16.20
C ALA A 113 6.09 -7.32 -15.03
N GLU A 114 7.05 -7.11 -14.13
CA GLU A 114 6.92 -6.13 -13.04
C GLU A 114 6.71 -4.72 -13.59
N GLN A 115 7.48 -4.30 -14.59
CA GLN A 115 7.33 -2.97 -15.21
C GLN A 115 5.92 -2.76 -15.76
N ALA A 116 5.33 -3.76 -16.42
CA ALA A 116 3.96 -3.69 -16.93
C ALA A 116 2.94 -3.49 -15.80
N ALA A 117 3.06 -4.24 -14.70
CA ALA A 117 2.19 -4.10 -13.53
C ALA A 117 2.35 -2.73 -12.84
N LEU A 118 3.60 -2.24 -12.73
CA LEU A 118 3.90 -0.96 -12.07
C LEU A 118 3.45 0.25 -12.92
N ARG A 119 3.48 0.16 -14.27
CA ARG A 119 2.87 1.18 -15.15
C ARG A 119 1.38 1.30 -14.89
N LEU A 120 0.68 0.17 -14.87
CA LEU A 120 -0.75 0.20 -14.53
C LEU A 120 -0.97 0.78 -13.14
N ALA A 121 -0.19 0.37 -12.14
CA ALA A 121 -0.32 0.86 -10.76
C ALA A 121 -0.15 2.38 -10.66
N ARG A 122 0.85 2.93 -11.35
CA ARG A 122 1.09 4.38 -11.40
C ARG A 122 -0.09 5.11 -12.04
N ASP A 123 -0.49 4.67 -13.23
CA ASP A 123 -1.43 5.43 -14.08
C ASP A 123 -2.88 5.27 -13.60
N ALA A 124 -3.24 4.09 -13.05
CA ALA A 124 -4.56 3.86 -12.45
C ALA A 124 -4.77 4.60 -11.12
N ALA A 125 -3.68 4.93 -10.40
CA ALA A 125 -3.77 5.68 -9.14
C ALA A 125 -3.93 7.20 -9.34
N LEU A 126 -3.77 7.71 -10.54
CA LEU A 126 -3.94 9.12 -10.86
C LEU A 126 -5.41 9.56 -10.86
N VAL A 127 -5.63 10.87 -10.68
CA VAL A 127 -6.96 11.49 -10.83
C VAL A 127 -6.82 12.70 -11.77
N PRO A 128 -7.44 12.66 -12.95
CA PRO A 128 -8.24 11.55 -13.51
C PRO A 128 -7.41 10.28 -13.77
N ASN A 129 -8.08 9.12 -13.79
CA ASN A 129 -7.45 7.84 -14.07
C ASN A 129 -6.85 7.85 -15.49
N ALA A 130 -5.56 7.50 -15.62
CA ALA A 130 -4.82 7.55 -16.88
C ALA A 130 -4.66 6.17 -17.53
N THR A 131 -5.41 5.16 -17.09
CA THR A 131 -5.39 3.81 -17.64
C THR A 131 -5.90 3.81 -19.08
N THR A 132 -5.24 3.01 -19.94
CA THR A 132 -5.61 2.81 -21.34
C THR A 132 -5.65 1.31 -21.67
N ASP A 133 -6.26 0.94 -22.82
CA ASP A 133 -6.27 -0.44 -23.28
C ASP A 133 -4.86 -1.00 -23.49
N ALA A 134 -3.88 -0.16 -23.88
CA ALA A 134 -2.50 -0.56 -24.08
C ALA A 134 -1.84 -1.15 -22.80
N HIS A 135 -2.23 -0.70 -21.60
CA HIS A 135 -1.76 -1.30 -20.35
C HIS A 135 -2.22 -2.76 -20.23
N PHE A 136 -3.46 -3.04 -20.58
CA PHE A 136 -4.00 -4.40 -20.51
C PHE A 136 -3.45 -5.30 -21.61
N ASP A 137 -3.21 -4.77 -22.82
CA ASP A 137 -2.56 -5.51 -23.90
C ASP A 137 -1.13 -5.90 -23.51
N GLU A 138 -0.42 -5.04 -22.79
CA GLU A 138 0.91 -5.35 -22.26
C GLU A 138 0.85 -6.36 -21.11
N LEU A 139 -0.04 -6.16 -20.12
CA LEU A 139 -0.20 -7.07 -18.99
C LEU A 139 -0.49 -8.50 -19.41
N ARG A 140 -1.38 -8.71 -20.42
CA ARG A 140 -1.73 -10.03 -20.94
C ARG A 140 -0.58 -10.81 -21.56
N ARG A 141 0.57 -10.19 -21.77
CA ARG A 141 1.79 -10.90 -22.19
C ARG A 141 2.45 -11.67 -21.06
N TYR A 142 2.15 -11.31 -19.81
CA TYR A 142 2.83 -11.81 -18.62
C TYR A 142 1.88 -12.41 -17.59
N TYR A 143 0.63 -11.97 -17.55
CA TYR A 143 -0.37 -12.29 -16.55
C TYR A 143 -1.65 -12.80 -17.17
N ASP A 144 -2.26 -13.79 -16.53
CA ASP A 144 -3.64 -14.21 -16.85
C ASP A 144 -4.66 -13.23 -16.25
N ASP A 145 -5.94 -13.45 -16.55
CA ASP A 145 -7.01 -12.56 -16.12
C ASP A 145 -7.16 -12.54 -14.58
N ASP A 146 -6.89 -13.64 -13.88
CA ASP A 146 -6.98 -13.72 -12.42
C ASP A 146 -5.86 -12.87 -11.76
N ALA A 147 -4.65 -12.94 -12.27
CA ALA A 147 -3.54 -12.10 -11.83
C ALA A 147 -3.80 -10.61 -12.13
N ILE A 148 -4.34 -10.28 -13.30
CA ILE A 148 -4.74 -8.91 -13.65
C ILE A 148 -5.81 -8.39 -12.68
N VAL A 149 -6.82 -9.21 -12.37
CA VAL A 149 -7.86 -8.86 -11.38
C VAL A 149 -7.23 -8.60 -10.01
N GLN A 150 -6.28 -9.41 -9.57
CA GLN A 150 -5.57 -9.18 -8.30
C GLN A 150 -4.78 -7.86 -8.33
N ILE A 151 -4.03 -7.57 -9.40
CA ILE A 151 -3.29 -6.30 -9.54
C ILE A 151 -4.25 -5.11 -9.39
N VAL A 152 -5.38 -5.13 -10.11
CA VAL A 152 -6.39 -4.05 -10.04
C VAL A 152 -7.04 -3.97 -8.66
N ALA A 153 -7.30 -5.11 -8.01
CA ALA A 153 -7.85 -5.15 -6.65
C ALA A 153 -6.88 -4.50 -5.63
N VAL A 154 -5.58 -4.78 -5.73
CA VAL A 154 -4.54 -4.15 -4.89
C VAL A 154 -4.51 -2.63 -5.10
N ILE A 155 -4.46 -2.17 -6.36
CA ILE A 155 -4.47 -0.74 -6.68
C ILE A 155 -5.71 -0.06 -6.10
N SER A 156 -6.90 -0.68 -6.24
CA SER A 156 -8.18 -0.13 -5.78
C SER A 156 -8.28 -0.07 -4.26
N ALA A 157 -7.84 -1.12 -3.56
CA ALA A 157 -7.80 -1.16 -2.10
C ALA A 157 -6.88 -0.07 -1.54
N PHE A 158 -5.69 0.08 -2.13
CA PHE A 158 -4.78 1.16 -1.76
C PHE A 158 -5.26 2.53 -2.22
N GLY A 159 -6.02 2.63 -3.30
CA GLY A 159 -6.71 3.85 -3.70
C GLY A 159 -7.67 4.38 -2.62
N PHE A 160 -8.42 3.48 -1.95
CA PHE A 160 -9.20 3.83 -0.76
C PHE A 160 -8.30 4.28 0.40
N LEU A 161 -7.28 3.48 0.75
CA LEU A 161 -6.39 3.76 1.88
C LEU A 161 -5.62 5.07 1.70
N ASN A 162 -5.11 5.34 0.51
CA ASN A 162 -4.41 6.57 0.18
C ASN A 162 -5.28 7.80 0.43
N ARG A 163 -6.52 7.77 -0.09
CA ARG A 163 -7.47 8.87 0.08
C ARG A 163 -7.89 9.03 1.54
N TRP A 164 -8.16 7.91 2.23
CA TRP A 164 -8.51 7.93 3.65
C TRP A 164 -7.40 8.55 4.49
N ASN A 165 -6.19 8.00 4.44
CA ASN A 165 -5.09 8.41 5.30
C ASN A 165 -4.66 9.86 5.03
N ASP A 166 -4.59 10.25 3.76
CA ASP A 166 -4.23 11.61 3.41
C ASP A 166 -5.31 12.62 3.83
N THR A 167 -6.60 12.26 3.69
CA THR A 167 -7.72 13.10 4.13
C THR A 167 -7.79 13.21 5.65
N MET A 168 -7.55 12.11 6.38
CA MET A 168 -7.59 12.09 7.84
C MET A 168 -6.32 12.66 8.49
N ALA A 169 -5.25 12.86 7.72
CA ALA A 169 -3.92 13.18 8.24
C ALA A 169 -3.51 12.15 9.32
N THR A 170 -3.71 10.85 9.00
CA THR A 170 -3.42 9.76 9.94
C THR A 170 -1.98 9.83 10.43
N ARG A 171 -1.77 9.77 11.74
CA ARG A 171 -0.43 9.79 12.31
C ARG A 171 0.33 8.52 11.94
N LEU A 172 1.56 8.69 11.45
CA LEU A 172 2.44 7.59 11.07
C LEU A 172 3.08 6.97 12.31
N GLU A 173 3.08 5.65 12.38
CA GLU A 173 3.70 4.85 13.43
C GLU A 173 5.24 4.89 13.31
N ASP A 174 5.93 4.63 14.41
CA ASP A 174 7.39 4.78 14.47
C ASP A 174 8.12 3.75 13.56
N VAL A 175 7.62 2.51 13.47
CA VAL A 175 8.25 1.46 12.65
C VAL A 175 8.27 1.84 11.17
N PRO A 176 7.13 2.10 10.49
CA PRO A 176 7.15 2.49 9.08
C PRO A 176 7.78 3.87 8.87
N ARG A 177 7.74 4.76 9.86
CA ARG A 177 8.45 6.04 9.80
C ARG A 177 9.95 5.84 9.68
N SER A 178 10.55 5.06 10.59
CA SER A 178 11.99 4.79 10.59
C SER A 178 12.42 4.14 9.27
N PHE A 179 11.68 3.14 8.82
CA PHE A 179 11.97 2.48 7.54
C PHE A 179 11.94 3.47 6.35
N ALA A 180 10.93 4.34 6.30
CA ALA A 180 10.82 5.32 5.23
C ALA A 180 11.88 6.42 5.31
N GLU A 181 12.32 6.81 6.51
CA GLU A 181 13.44 7.72 6.72
C GLU A 181 14.74 7.13 6.19
N ASP A 182 14.97 5.84 6.39
CA ASP A 182 16.18 5.14 5.94
C ASP A 182 16.21 4.89 4.42
N HIS A 183 15.07 4.60 3.80
CA HIS A 183 15.01 4.13 2.41
C HIS A 183 14.41 5.11 1.40
N LEU A 184 13.50 6.02 1.82
CA LEU A 184 12.73 6.83 0.88
C LEU A 184 13.12 8.32 0.89
N THR A 185 13.94 8.75 1.84
CA THR A 185 14.29 10.17 2.02
C THR A 185 15.03 10.75 0.82
N ASP A 186 15.94 10.00 0.21
CA ASP A 186 16.70 10.43 -0.96
C ASP A 186 15.82 10.60 -2.20
N MET A 187 14.70 9.88 -2.26
CA MET A 187 13.64 10.03 -3.28
C MET A 187 12.64 11.14 -2.97
N GLY A 188 12.90 11.97 -1.96
CA GLY A 188 12.08 13.12 -1.60
C GLY A 188 10.92 12.81 -0.65
N TRP A 189 10.82 11.60 -0.08
CA TRP A 189 9.79 11.29 0.90
C TRP A 189 9.98 12.12 2.18
N ARG A 190 8.88 12.57 2.73
CA ARG A 190 8.80 13.23 4.05
C ARG A 190 7.46 12.85 4.69
N ALA A 191 7.41 12.66 6.00
CA ALA A 191 6.16 12.33 6.71
C ALA A 191 5.08 13.41 6.54
N GLY A 192 5.47 14.67 6.43
CA GLY A 192 4.55 15.76 6.14
C GLY A 192 3.42 15.86 7.16
N ARG A 193 2.17 15.81 6.68
CA ARG A 193 0.96 15.90 7.53
C ARG A 193 0.76 14.68 8.46
N HIS A 194 1.53 13.63 8.26
CA HIS A 194 1.48 12.38 9.02
C HIS A 194 2.52 12.31 10.16
N ALA A 195 3.28 13.40 10.38
CA ALA A 195 4.27 13.50 11.44
C ALA A 195 3.65 13.46 12.85
#